data_a310b10fdc8b3b2eec63e3ac3d1e35a4
#
_entry.id   a310b10fdc8b3b2eec63e3ac3d1e35a4
#
_cell.length_a   1.000
_cell.length_b   1.000
_cell.length_c   1.000
_cell.angle_alpha   90.00
_cell.angle_beta   90.00
_cell.angle_gamma   90.00
#
_symmetry.space_group_name_H-M   'P 1'
#
loop_
_entity.id
_entity.type
_entity.pdbx_description
1 polymer ?
#
loop_
_entity_poly.entity_id
_entity_poly.type
_entity_poly.pdbx_seq_one_letter_code
_entity_poly.pdbx_strand_id
1 'polypeptide(L)'
;MSIATFCKHLCSAFGALLITLCANQVQAKDAWYPSKYGADDTIGALNELSPSKTKRAAELVKLGKSYALGVETGPDSPAYSPRTYSVTVLQLDDGMGTPMGTNKATGNDDLMTFWMGIGSQIDGLGHMGENHRYYNGNLARDFVTPTGLTKLSIDKLPPIASRGVLLDMAKLMGEAILPEGTAFNSAEIKAAAKAANITIEAGDVVLFHTGWMNVMESDPKRFMAGEPGLGMDGAQYLASLGVAAVGSDTWGLEVLPGENATELFPVHPHLLAKNGVYILENMDTRALAADGATEFLFVLGVPRFVGAVQAVINPIAIR
;
A
#
# COMPACT_ATOMS: atom_id res chain seq x y z
N MET A 1 22.42 -13.97 -66.50
CA MET A 1 21.89 -14.03 -65.12
C MET A 1 20.51 -14.70 -65.19
N SER A 2 20.39 -15.87 -64.62
CA SER A 2 19.20 -16.74 -64.73
C SER A 2 18.08 -16.25 -63.82
N ILE A 3 16.85 -16.32 -64.31
CA ILE A 3 15.61 -15.94 -63.63
C ILE A 3 15.44 -16.69 -62.27
N ALA A 4 16.11 -17.82 -62.09
CA ALA A 4 16.12 -18.61 -60.87
C ALA A 4 16.79 -17.92 -59.64
N THR A 5 17.71 -16.96 -59.86
CA THR A 5 18.43 -16.29 -58.80
C THR A 5 17.62 -15.08 -58.20
N PHE A 6 16.69 -14.54 -58.99
CA PHE A 6 15.86 -13.41 -58.57
C PHE A 6 14.73 -13.84 -57.61
N CYS A 7 14.17 -15.04 -57.79
CA CYS A 7 13.10 -15.54 -56.90
C CYS A 7 13.55 -15.96 -55.49
N LYS A 8 14.84 -16.35 -55.32
CA LYS A 8 15.34 -16.77 -54.00
C LYS A 8 15.52 -15.60 -53.03
N HIS A 9 15.79 -14.39 -53.52
CA HIS A 9 15.99 -13.19 -52.67
C HIS A 9 14.67 -12.52 -52.29
N LEU A 10 13.59 -12.68 -53.06
CA LEU A 10 12.28 -12.15 -52.72
C LEU A 10 11.57 -12.98 -51.63
N CYS A 11 11.73 -14.33 -51.65
CA CYS A 11 11.12 -15.16 -50.60
C CYS A 11 11.76 -14.99 -49.22
N SER A 12 13.07 -14.68 -49.14
CA SER A 12 13.77 -14.47 -47.87
C SER A 12 13.41 -13.15 -47.19
N ALA A 13 13.12 -12.10 -47.97
CA ALA A 13 12.74 -10.78 -47.43
C ALA A 13 11.30 -10.76 -46.89
N PHE A 14 10.37 -11.50 -47.51
CA PHE A 14 8.99 -11.60 -47.04
C PHE A 14 8.84 -12.47 -45.78
N GLY A 15 9.63 -13.53 -45.63
CA GLY A 15 9.63 -14.38 -44.46
C GLY A 15 10.14 -13.68 -43.20
N ALA A 16 11.20 -12.85 -43.33
CA ALA A 16 11.74 -12.11 -42.20
C ALA A 16 10.83 -10.98 -41.72
N LEU A 17 10.07 -10.34 -42.63
CA LEU A 17 9.15 -9.26 -42.30
C LEU A 17 7.87 -9.79 -41.57
N LEU A 18 7.38 -10.98 -41.94
CA LEU A 18 6.25 -11.62 -41.27
C LEU A 18 6.59 -12.13 -39.87
N ILE A 19 7.81 -12.63 -39.65
CA ILE A 19 8.25 -13.10 -38.33
C ILE A 19 8.43 -11.91 -37.36
N THR A 20 8.92 -10.76 -37.86
CA THR A 20 9.09 -9.58 -37.02
C THR A 20 7.77 -8.92 -36.63
N LEU A 21 6.75 -8.97 -37.50
CA LEU A 21 5.39 -8.50 -37.19
C LEU A 21 4.64 -9.41 -36.21
N CYS A 22 4.84 -10.74 -36.31
CA CYS A 22 4.24 -11.68 -35.35
C CYS A 22 4.87 -11.59 -33.96
N ALA A 23 6.19 -11.36 -33.86
CA ALA A 23 6.86 -11.21 -32.56
C ALA A 23 6.40 -9.95 -31.79
N ASN A 24 6.06 -8.88 -32.48
CA ASN A 24 5.53 -7.67 -31.85
C ASN A 24 4.03 -7.77 -31.44
N GLN A 25 3.26 -8.68 -31.99
CA GLN A 25 1.85 -8.84 -31.63
C GLN A 25 1.60 -9.78 -30.44
N VAL A 26 2.55 -10.67 -30.12
CA VAL A 26 2.41 -11.57 -28.96
C VAL A 26 2.79 -10.89 -27.66
N GLN A 27 3.57 -9.82 -27.68
CA GLN A 27 4.03 -9.11 -26.49
C GLN A 27 3.04 -8.04 -25.97
N ALA A 28 1.98 -7.73 -26.72
CA ALA A 28 1.06 -6.63 -26.38
C ALA A 28 -0.16 -7.05 -25.54
N LYS A 29 -0.37 -8.33 -25.23
CA LYS A 29 -1.62 -8.80 -24.63
C LYS A 29 -1.60 -8.91 -23.10
N ASP A 30 -0.43 -8.89 -22.47
CA ASP A 30 -0.26 -9.00 -21.00
C ASP A 30 0.64 -7.91 -20.38
N ALA A 31 0.95 -6.86 -21.13
CA ALA A 31 1.77 -5.78 -20.59
C ALA A 31 0.89 -4.85 -19.74
N TRP A 32 1.09 -4.88 -18.40
CA TRP A 32 0.45 -3.97 -17.44
C TRP A 32 1.10 -2.57 -17.40
N TYR A 33 2.01 -2.29 -18.33
CA TYR A 33 2.65 -1.00 -18.54
C TYR A 33 2.69 -0.67 -20.05
N PRO A 34 2.67 0.63 -20.46
CA PRO A 34 2.63 1.78 -19.57
C PRO A 34 1.32 1.88 -18.79
N SER A 35 1.38 2.58 -17.65
CA SER A 35 0.22 2.86 -16.80
C SER A 35 -0.88 3.59 -17.58
N LYS A 36 -2.14 3.38 -17.19
CA LYS A 36 -3.29 4.17 -17.69
C LYS A 36 -3.16 5.67 -17.46
N TYR A 37 -2.29 6.08 -16.52
CA TYR A 37 -2.01 7.49 -16.21
C TYR A 37 -0.84 8.07 -17.04
N GLY A 38 -0.23 7.29 -17.92
CA GLY A 38 0.85 7.70 -18.81
C GLY A 38 2.19 7.02 -18.51
N ALA A 39 3.07 7.02 -19.50
CA ALA A 39 4.36 6.32 -19.40
C ALA A 39 5.34 6.93 -18.37
N ASP A 40 5.19 8.22 -18.08
CA ASP A 40 6.03 8.94 -17.11
C ASP A 40 5.40 9.02 -15.71
N ASP A 41 4.21 8.40 -15.52
CA ASP A 41 3.54 8.45 -14.23
C ASP A 41 4.31 7.69 -13.15
N THR A 42 4.37 8.29 -11.96
CA THR A 42 5.09 7.77 -10.79
C THR A 42 4.26 7.71 -9.51
N ILE A 43 3.00 8.14 -9.56
CA ILE A 43 2.12 8.23 -8.38
C ILE A 43 0.88 7.33 -8.44
N GLY A 44 0.72 6.58 -9.53
CA GLY A 44 -0.30 5.55 -9.66
C GLY A 44 -1.73 6.03 -9.41
N ALA A 45 -2.46 5.27 -8.61
CA ALA A 45 -3.86 5.53 -8.31
C ALA A 45 -4.11 6.85 -7.52
N LEU A 46 -3.07 7.52 -7.01
CA LEU A 46 -3.24 8.86 -6.46
C LEU A 46 -3.59 9.91 -7.52
N ASN A 47 -3.47 9.60 -8.81
CA ASN A 47 -4.04 10.41 -9.89
C ASN A 47 -5.57 10.47 -9.87
N GLU A 48 -6.23 9.54 -9.18
CA GLU A 48 -7.69 9.58 -9.00
C GLU A 48 -8.14 10.60 -7.94
N LEU A 49 -7.22 11.15 -7.15
CA LEU A 49 -7.51 12.19 -6.18
C LEU A 49 -7.78 13.51 -6.89
N SER A 50 -8.69 14.30 -6.33
CA SER A 50 -8.98 15.63 -6.86
C SER A 50 -9.54 16.57 -5.79
N PRO A 51 -9.43 17.89 -5.95
CA PRO A 51 -10.00 18.85 -5.00
C PRO A 51 -11.51 18.65 -4.77
N SER A 52 -12.26 18.22 -5.79
CA SER A 52 -13.68 17.95 -5.68
C SER A 52 -13.97 16.72 -4.81
N LYS A 53 -13.16 15.65 -4.92
CA LYS A 53 -13.27 14.47 -4.05
C LYS A 53 -12.93 14.80 -2.60
N THR A 54 -11.85 15.54 -2.38
CA THR A 54 -11.48 16.02 -1.03
C THR A 54 -12.61 16.85 -0.42
N LYS A 55 -13.21 17.76 -1.20
CA LYS A 55 -14.35 18.57 -0.74
C LYS A 55 -15.54 17.69 -0.34
N ARG A 56 -15.94 16.74 -1.19
CA ARG A 56 -17.03 15.80 -0.84
C ARG A 56 -16.71 14.95 0.40
N ALA A 57 -15.46 14.49 0.53
CA ALA A 57 -15.04 13.75 1.72
C ALA A 57 -15.11 14.61 2.99
N ALA A 58 -14.77 15.90 2.90
CA ALA A 58 -14.88 16.82 4.02
C ALA A 58 -16.37 17.06 4.45
N GLU A 59 -17.30 16.90 3.55
CA GLU A 59 -18.74 16.98 3.84
C GLU A 59 -19.25 15.80 4.71
N LEU A 60 -18.45 14.72 4.84
CA LEU A 60 -18.73 13.59 5.75
C LEU A 60 -18.45 13.93 7.21
N VAL A 61 -17.73 15.00 7.48
CA VAL A 61 -17.43 15.45 8.85
C VAL A 61 -18.69 16.08 9.46
N LYS A 62 -19.42 15.28 10.24
CA LYS A 62 -20.66 15.68 10.92
C LYS A 62 -20.51 15.79 12.43
N LEU A 63 -19.62 14.97 13.00
CA LEU A 63 -19.45 14.84 14.45
C LEU A 63 -18.24 15.61 14.96
N GLY A 64 -17.27 15.92 14.10
CA GLY A 64 -15.97 16.48 14.48
C GLY A 64 -15.11 15.51 15.29
N LYS A 65 -15.48 14.20 15.32
CA LYS A 65 -14.71 13.16 16.02
C LYS A 65 -13.58 12.66 15.13
N SER A 66 -12.35 12.70 15.65
CA SER A 66 -11.16 12.19 14.97
C SER A 66 -10.68 10.88 15.58
N TYR A 67 -10.07 10.04 14.75
CA TYR A 67 -9.51 8.74 15.09
C TYR A 67 -8.09 8.68 14.54
N ALA A 68 -7.12 8.35 15.39
CA ALA A 68 -5.79 7.95 14.93
C ALA A 68 -5.89 6.51 14.40
N LEU A 69 -5.38 6.29 13.21
CA LEU A 69 -5.40 4.96 12.57
C LEU A 69 -4.04 4.26 12.64
N GLY A 70 -3.03 4.92 13.20
CA GLY A 70 -1.71 4.34 13.42
C GLY A 70 -1.62 3.71 14.81
N VAL A 71 -0.95 2.55 14.88
CA VAL A 71 -0.57 1.92 16.16
C VAL A 71 0.67 2.56 16.75
N GLU A 72 0.80 2.51 18.07
CA GLU A 72 2.07 2.84 18.73
C GLU A 72 3.17 1.89 18.24
N THR A 73 4.31 2.48 17.85
CA THR A 73 5.43 1.73 17.30
C THR A 73 6.64 1.88 18.21
N GLY A 74 7.20 0.77 18.63
CA GLY A 74 8.29 0.72 19.60
C GLY A 74 9.16 -0.54 19.49
N PRO A 75 10.07 -0.73 20.45
CA PRO A 75 11.00 -1.87 20.42
C PRO A 75 10.32 -3.24 20.44
N ASP A 76 9.13 -3.33 21.03
CA ASP A 76 8.36 -4.56 21.19
C ASP A 76 7.29 -4.74 20.09
N SER A 77 7.23 -3.83 19.11
CA SER A 77 6.29 -3.96 18.00
C SER A 77 6.60 -5.21 17.18
N PRO A 78 5.61 -6.08 16.92
CA PRO A 78 5.82 -7.27 16.10
C PRO A 78 6.31 -6.91 14.70
N ALA A 79 7.35 -7.60 14.26
CA ALA A 79 7.90 -7.40 12.92
C ALA A 79 8.67 -8.62 12.44
N TYR A 80 8.82 -8.79 11.13
CA TYR A 80 9.69 -9.79 10.54
C TYR A 80 11.16 -9.57 10.90
N SER A 81 11.85 -10.65 11.27
CA SER A 81 13.30 -10.63 11.35
C SER A 81 13.92 -10.35 9.96
N PRO A 82 14.95 -9.51 9.84
CA PRO A 82 15.73 -8.86 10.91
C PRO A 82 15.28 -7.44 11.28
N ARG A 83 14.01 -7.07 11.06
CA ARG A 83 13.53 -5.71 11.34
C ARG A 83 13.69 -5.37 12.82
N THR A 84 14.23 -4.19 13.09
CA THR A 84 14.50 -3.68 14.45
C THR A 84 14.08 -2.25 14.57
N TYR A 85 13.82 -1.83 15.81
CA TYR A 85 13.51 -0.47 16.19
C TYR A 85 14.43 -0.04 17.34
N SER A 86 14.99 1.16 17.29
CA SER A 86 15.78 1.75 18.36
C SER A 86 15.60 3.26 18.36
N VAL A 87 15.41 3.80 19.56
CA VAL A 87 15.48 5.23 19.82
C VAL A 87 16.51 5.50 20.91
N THR A 88 17.33 6.52 20.73
CA THR A 88 18.29 7.00 21.71
C THR A 88 18.02 8.47 21.96
N VAL A 89 17.70 8.82 23.20
CA VAL A 89 17.55 10.22 23.60
C VAL A 89 18.93 10.77 23.91
N LEU A 90 19.29 11.86 23.27
CA LEU A 90 20.55 12.55 23.41
C LEU A 90 20.31 13.84 24.20
N GLN A 91 21.08 14.04 25.25
CA GLN A 91 21.13 15.30 25.98
C GLN A 91 22.42 16.02 25.61
N LEU A 92 22.40 17.35 25.57
CA LEU A 92 23.57 18.17 25.19
C LEU A 92 24.77 17.98 26.13
N ASP A 93 24.47 17.66 27.37
CA ASP A 93 25.38 17.14 28.38
C ASP A 93 24.66 15.95 29.03
N ASP A 94 25.15 15.32 30.01
CA ASP A 94 24.51 14.21 30.72
C ASP A 94 23.18 14.55 31.43
N GLY A 95 22.55 15.68 31.06
CA GLY A 95 21.35 16.21 31.70
C GLY A 95 21.62 16.90 33.05
N MET A 96 22.87 16.92 33.48
CA MET A 96 23.34 17.50 34.73
C MET A 96 24.35 18.63 34.50
N GLY A 97 24.70 18.88 33.25
CA GLY A 97 25.70 19.88 32.88
C GLY A 97 25.22 21.34 32.89
N THR A 98 25.98 22.19 32.28
CA THR A 98 25.74 23.66 32.32
C THR A 98 24.64 24.03 31.30
N PRO A 99 23.49 24.55 31.76
CA PRO A 99 22.47 25.07 30.86
C PRO A 99 22.98 26.17 29.93
N MET A 100 22.47 26.23 28.72
CA MET A 100 22.93 27.13 27.66
C MET A 100 22.40 28.56 27.85
N GLY A 101 23.25 29.52 27.54
CA GLY A 101 22.89 30.92 27.47
C GLY A 101 22.48 31.55 28.81
N THR A 102 22.08 32.83 28.77
CA THR A 102 21.63 33.59 29.94
C THR A 102 20.25 33.11 30.44
N ASN A 103 19.45 32.58 29.58
CA ASN A 103 18.12 32.03 29.87
C ASN A 103 18.15 30.59 30.42
N LYS A 104 19.34 30.01 30.56
CA LYS A 104 19.53 28.67 31.13
C LYS A 104 18.77 27.59 30.37
N ALA A 105 18.73 27.65 29.04
CA ALA A 105 18.04 26.66 28.20
C ALA A 105 18.68 25.27 28.34
N THR A 106 17.82 24.24 28.39
CA THR A 106 18.20 22.84 28.33
C THR A 106 17.40 22.18 27.21
N GLY A 107 17.85 21.08 26.64
CA GLY A 107 17.16 20.40 25.53
C GLY A 107 17.55 18.94 25.44
N ASN A 108 16.62 18.14 24.93
CA ASN A 108 16.85 16.76 24.51
C ASN A 108 16.69 16.68 23.02
N ASP A 109 17.41 15.77 22.39
CA ASP A 109 17.30 15.41 21.00
C ASP A 109 17.22 13.89 20.89
N ASP A 110 16.77 13.35 19.75
CA ASP A 110 16.63 11.93 19.57
C ASP A 110 17.22 11.44 18.24
N LEU A 111 17.77 10.24 18.30
CA LEU A 111 18.23 9.48 17.16
C LEU A 111 17.38 8.23 17.03
N MET A 112 16.76 8.01 15.86
CA MET A 112 16.02 6.80 15.57
C MET A 112 16.73 5.97 14.51
N THR A 113 16.83 4.68 14.78
CA THR A 113 17.23 3.67 13.78
C THR A 113 16.18 2.59 13.76
N PHE A 114 15.42 2.50 12.69
CA PHE A 114 14.34 1.52 12.57
C PHE A 114 14.03 1.18 11.11
N TRP A 115 13.35 0.06 10.93
CA TRP A 115 12.83 -0.35 9.63
C TRP A 115 11.47 0.30 9.40
N MET A 116 11.28 0.93 8.23
CA MET A 116 10.04 1.63 7.87
C MET A 116 8.81 0.73 7.76
N GLY A 117 9.01 -0.61 7.70
CA GLY A 117 7.96 -1.61 7.69
C GLY A 117 7.66 -2.19 9.08
N ILE A 118 7.75 -1.39 10.17
CA ILE A 118 7.34 -1.76 11.53
C ILE A 118 6.17 -0.87 11.93
N GLY A 119 5.11 -1.46 12.50
CA GLY A 119 3.89 -0.75 12.87
C GLY A 119 3.05 -0.34 11.67
N SER A 120 2.19 0.68 11.85
CA SER A 120 1.35 1.17 10.76
C SER A 120 2.19 1.82 9.67
N GLN A 121 1.98 1.40 8.42
CA GLN A 121 2.82 1.83 7.32
C GLN A 121 2.04 2.06 6.03
N ILE A 122 2.65 2.83 5.13
CA ILE A 122 2.28 2.91 3.72
C ILE A 122 3.36 2.27 2.87
N ASP A 123 2.97 1.35 2.00
CA ASP A 123 3.85 0.79 0.99
C ASP A 123 3.76 1.58 -0.30
N GLY A 124 4.94 2.05 -0.75
CA GLY A 124 5.07 2.79 -1.99
C GLY A 124 5.21 1.88 -3.21
N LEU A 125 5.09 2.47 -4.39
CA LEU A 125 5.11 1.76 -5.67
C LEU A 125 6.48 1.15 -6.02
N GLY A 126 7.52 1.47 -5.25
CA GLY A 126 8.85 0.85 -5.32
C GLY A 126 9.05 -0.29 -4.34
N HIS A 127 8.01 -0.72 -3.57
CA HIS A 127 8.14 -1.74 -2.52
C HIS A 127 8.20 -3.16 -3.09
N MET A 128 7.14 -3.61 -3.75
CA MET A 128 7.08 -4.96 -4.33
C MET A 128 6.75 -4.92 -5.81
N GLY A 129 7.48 -5.73 -6.56
CA GLY A 129 7.35 -5.88 -8.01
C GLY A 129 7.35 -7.33 -8.45
N GLU A 130 7.30 -7.56 -9.74
CA GLU A 130 7.33 -8.89 -10.35
C GLU A 130 8.48 -8.97 -11.37
N ASN A 131 9.32 -9.99 -11.29
CA ASN A 131 10.48 -10.17 -12.18
C ASN A 131 11.37 -8.91 -12.27
N HIS A 132 11.68 -8.28 -11.12
CA HIS A 132 12.43 -7.03 -10.99
C HIS A 132 11.78 -5.81 -11.67
N ARG A 133 10.50 -5.89 -12.06
CA ARG A 133 9.72 -4.78 -12.58
C ARG A 133 8.76 -4.28 -11.52
N TYR A 134 8.74 -2.99 -11.38
CA TYR A 134 7.91 -2.23 -10.46
C TYR A 134 6.95 -1.36 -11.25
N TYR A 135 6.16 -0.56 -10.54
CA TYR A 135 5.11 0.25 -11.15
C TYR A 135 5.58 0.92 -12.45
N ASN A 136 4.66 0.93 -13.42
CA ASN A 136 4.84 1.49 -14.76
C ASN A 136 6.05 0.93 -15.52
N GLY A 137 6.41 -0.35 -15.24
CA GLY A 137 7.44 -1.09 -15.93
C GLY A 137 8.89 -0.71 -15.56
N ASN A 138 9.09 0.13 -14.53
CA ASN A 138 10.42 0.51 -14.07
C ASN A 138 11.21 -0.70 -13.61
N LEU A 139 12.43 -0.89 -14.11
CA LEU A 139 13.33 -1.96 -13.68
C LEU A 139 14.08 -1.55 -12.41
N ALA A 140 14.19 -2.44 -11.44
CA ALA A 140 14.90 -2.20 -10.18
C ALA A 140 16.29 -1.62 -10.39
N ARG A 141 17.06 -2.20 -11.31
CA ARG A 141 18.45 -1.76 -11.61
C ARG A 141 18.57 -0.30 -12.06
N ASP A 142 17.47 0.30 -12.53
CA ASP A 142 17.48 1.66 -13.08
C ASP A 142 17.11 2.72 -12.02
N PHE A 143 16.51 2.32 -10.87
CA PHE A 143 16.05 3.29 -9.88
C PHE A 143 16.34 2.91 -8.42
N VAL A 144 16.72 1.67 -8.11
CA VAL A 144 17.06 1.25 -6.74
C VAL A 144 18.56 1.43 -6.51
N THR A 145 18.92 2.20 -5.49
CA THR A 145 20.31 2.38 -5.07
C THR A 145 20.47 2.09 -3.58
N PRO A 146 21.69 1.80 -3.10
CA PRO A 146 21.93 1.61 -1.66
C PRO A 146 21.57 2.82 -0.79
N THR A 147 21.46 4.01 -1.39
CA THR A 147 21.13 5.26 -0.69
C THR A 147 19.67 5.70 -0.86
N GLY A 148 18.86 4.87 -1.50
CA GLY A 148 17.42 5.11 -1.70
C GLY A 148 16.97 4.99 -3.14
N LEU A 149 15.69 5.15 -3.35
CA LEU A 149 15.04 5.12 -4.66
C LEU A 149 15.23 6.46 -5.39
N THR A 150 15.55 6.42 -6.68
CA THR A 150 15.61 7.61 -7.56
C THR A 150 14.28 7.88 -8.27
N LYS A 151 13.38 6.89 -8.29
CA LYS A 151 11.99 6.97 -8.75
C LYS A 151 11.09 6.18 -7.80
N LEU A 152 9.79 6.43 -7.84
CA LEU A 152 8.76 5.71 -7.07
C LEU A 152 8.93 5.82 -5.55
N SER A 153 9.73 6.78 -5.06
CA SER A 153 9.91 7.01 -3.63
C SER A 153 8.73 7.76 -3.03
N ILE A 154 8.39 7.45 -1.79
CA ILE A 154 7.20 7.99 -1.13
C ILE A 154 7.27 9.49 -0.85
N ASP A 155 8.45 10.09 -0.77
CA ASP A 155 8.62 11.53 -0.52
C ASP A 155 8.06 12.41 -1.64
N LYS A 156 7.78 11.83 -2.80
CA LYS A 156 7.19 12.51 -3.96
C LYS A 156 5.67 12.44 -4.01
N LEU A 157 5.04 11.68 -3.12
CA LEU A 157 3.59 11.52 -3.11
C LEU A 157 2.89 12.79 -2.64
N PRO A 158 1.75 13.14 -3.26
CA PRO A 158 0.89 14.19 -2.73
C PRO A 158 0.26 13.76 -1.40
N PRO A 159 -0.21 14.71 -0.57
CA PRO A 159 -1.06 14.36 0.56
C PRO A 159 -2.31 13.61 0.11
N ILE A 160 -2.71 12.60 0.88
CA ILE A 160 -3.93 11.85 0.63
C ILE A 160 -5.04 12.41 1.50
N ALA A 161 -5.99 13.11 0.88
CA ALA A 161 -7.20 13.62 1.53
C ALA A 161 -8.39 13.24 0.67
N SER A 162 -9.09 12.16 1.03
CA SER A 162 -10.17 11.55 0.26
C SER A 162 -11.20 10.89 1.15
N ARG A 163 -12.24 10.32 0.53
CA ARG A 163 -13.17 9.48 1.25
C ARG A 163 -12.47 8.20 1.71
N GLY A 164 -12.54 7.92 3.02
CA GLY A 164 -12.25 6.63 3.60
C GLY A 164 -13.53 5.79 3.68
N VAL A 165 -13.41 4.52 3.35
CA VAL A 165 -14.47 3.51 3.46
C VAL A 165 -13.99 2.42 4.38
N LEU A 166 -14.74 2.12 5.46
CA LEU A 166 -14.48 0.98 6.32
C LEU A 166 -15.44 -0.16 5.98
N LEU A 167 -14.89 -1.30 5.63
CA LEU A 167 -15.61 -2.56 5.45
C LEU A 167 -15.32 -3.47 6.65
N ASP A 168 -16.33 -3.65 7.49
CA ASP A 168 -16.25 -4.51 8.67
C ASP A 168 -16.46 -5.97 8.28
N MET A 169 -15.37 -6.66 7.98
CA MET A 169 -15.37 -8.05 7.54
C MET A 169 -15.64 -9.01 8.70
N ALA A 170 -15.18 -8.67 9.89
CA ALA A 170 -15.47 -9.44 11.10
C ALA A 170 -16.99 -9.48 11.36
N LYS A 171 -17.64 -8.33 11.35
CA LYS A 171 -19.10 -8.23 11.50
C LYS A 171 -19.86 -8.93 10.36
N LEU A 172 -19.40 -8.79 9.10
CA LEU A 172 -20.03 -9.45 7.96
C LEU A 172 -20.06 -10.98 8.13
N MET A 173 -18.96 -11.55 8.63
CA MET A 173 -18.81 -13.00 8.81
C MET A 173 -19.30 -13.50 10.17
N GLY A 174 -19.76 -12.60 11.06
CA GLY A 174 -20.31 -12.95 12.37
C GLY A 174 -19.26 -13.32 13.41
N GLU A 175 -18.04 -12.87 13.25
CA GLU A 175 -16.90 -13.14 14.12
C GLU A 175 -16.42 -11.86 14.81
N ALA A 176 -15.81 -11.98 15.98
CA ALA A 176 -15.12 -10.87 16.63
C ALA A 176 -13.71 -10.66 16.07
N ILE A 177 -13.06 -11.75 15.69
CA ILE A 177 -11.74 -11.80 15.07
C ILE A 177 -11.80 -12.87 14.00
N LEU A 178 -11.50 -12.53 12.76
CA LEU A 178 -11.45 -13.52 11.69
C LEU A 178 -10.26 -14.48 11.88
N PRO A 179 -10.42 -15.79 11.62
CA PRO A 179 -9.33 -16.75 11.65
C PRO A 179 -8.27 -16.45 10.59
N GLU A 180 -7.03 -16.88 10.85
CA GLU A 180 -5.94 -16.89 9.86
C GLU A 180 -6.35 -17.68 8.62
N GLY A 181 -5.92 -17.25 7.45
CA GLY A 181 -6.26 -17.89 6.18
C GLY A 181 -7.69 -17.61 5.69
N THR A 182 -8.46 -16.77 6.39
CA THR A 182 -9.76 -16.30 5.90
C THR A 182 -9.54 -15.27 4.81
N ALA A 183 -9.73 -15.66 3.57
CA ALA A 183 -9.69 -14.73 2.43
C ALA A 183 -11.03 -14.00 2.29
N PHE A 184 -10.97 -12.71 1.95
CA PHE A 184 -12.13 -11.98 1.44
C PHE A 184 -11.86 -11.49 0.02
N ASN A 185 -12.75 -11.87 -0.86
CA ASN A 185 -12.69 -11.63 -2.28
C ASN A 185 -13.79 -10.68 -2.74
N SER A 186 -13.99 -10.53 -4.02
CA SER A 186 -14.96 -9.56 -4.58
C SER A 186 -16.39 -9.79 -4.12
N ALA A 187 -16.75 -11.04 -3.83
CA ALA A 187 -18.09 -11.38 -3.31
C ALA A 187 -18.31 -10.82 -1.90
N GLU A 188 -17.37 -11.06 -0.98
CA GLU A 188 -17.40 -10.59 0.40
C GLU A 188 -17.30 -9.07 0.47
N ILE A 189 -16.41 -8.47 -0.35
CA ILE A 189 -16.26 -7.00 -0.46
C ILE A 189 -17.57 -6.35 -0.90
N LYS A 190 -18.22 -6.89 -1.94
CA LYS A 190 -19.53 -6.42 -2.42
C LYS A 190 -20.62 -6.58 -1.38
N ALA A 191 -20.61 -7.70 -0.64
CA ALA A 191 -21.56 -7.95 0.43
C ALA A 191 -21.38 -6.95 1.60
N ALA A 192 -20.13 -6.69 2.02
CA ALA A 192 -19.82 -5.71 3.05
C ALA A 192 -20.23 -4.29 2.63
N ALA A 193 -19.89 -3.88 1.41
CA ALA A 193 -20.26 -2.58 0.86
C ALA A 193 -21.80 -2.41 0.78
N LYS A 194 -22.51 -3.47 0.35
CA LYS A 194 -23.98 -3.48 0.34
C LYS A 194 -24.57 -3.38 1.75
N ALA A 195 -24.02 -4.12 2.71
CA ALA A 195 -24.48 -4.07 4.10
C ALA A 195 -24.25 -2.69 4.74
N ALA A 196 -23.18 -2.00 4.34
CA ALA A 196 -22.88 -0.62 4.74
C ALA A 196 -23.66 0.44 3.93
N ASN A 197 -24.39 0.05 2.88
CA ASN A 197 -25.05 0.93 1.91
C ASN A 197 -24.07 1.88 1.21
N ILE A 198 -22.90 1.36 0.80
CA ILE A 198 -21.82 2.10 0.16
C ILE A 198 -21.61 1.59 -1.27
N THR A 199 -21.29 2.52 -2.16
CA THR A 199 -20.66 2.24 -3.45
C THR A 199 -19.20 2.71 -3.38
N ILE A 200 -18.25 1.80 -3.57
CA ILE A 200 -16.83 2.13 -3.63
C ILE A 200 -16.55 2.84 -4.95
N GLU A 201 -15.81 3.96 -4.88
CA GLU A 201 -15.51 4.82 -6.03
C GLU A 201 -13.99 4.96 -6.25
N ALA A 202 -13.63 5.35 -7.46
CA ALA A 202 -12.24 5.68 -7.76
C ALA A 202 -11.72 6.77 -6.81
N GLY A 203 -10.48 6.62 -6.34
CA GLY A 203 -9.85 7.53 -5.38
C GLY A 203 -10.25 7.34 -3.92
N ASP A 204 -11.10 6.38 -3.59
CA ASP A 204 -11.36 6.01 -2.20
C ASP A 204 -10.13 5.37 -1.55
N VAL A 205 -10.05 5.49 -0.23
CA VAL A 205 -9.18 4.68 0.62
C VAL A 205 -10.05 3.64 1.31
N VAL A 206 -9.90 2.37 0.93
CA VAL A 206 -10.70 1.26 1.46
C VAL A 206 -9.94 0.59 2.59
N LEU A 207 -10.52 0.57 3.80
CA LEU A 207 -9.96 -0.10 4.96
C LEU A 207 -10.82 -1.31 5.34
N PHE A 208 -10.18 -2.40 5.70
CA PHE A 208 -10.82 -3.60 6.23
C PHE A 208 -10.64 -3.68 7.74
N HIS A 209 -11.72 -4.03 8.45
CA HIS A 209 -11.68 -4.40 9.84
C HIS A 209 -11.91 -5.91 9.96
N THR A 210 -10.90 -6.62 10.45
CA THR A 210 -10.93 -8.08 10.64
C THR A 210 -10.91 -8.48 12.12
N GLY A 211 -10.66 -7.51 13.00
CA GLY A 211 -10.40 -7.73 14.42
C GLY A 211 -9.00 -8.22 14.74
N TRP A 212 -8.14 -8.43 13.71
CA TRP A 212 -6.81 -9.03 13.87
C TRP A 212 -5.86 -8.20 14.73
N MET A 213 -6.03 -6.88 14.77
CA MET A 213 -5.24 -6.00 15.63
C MET A 213 -5.33 -6.36 17.12
N ASN A 214 -6.42 -6.99 17.58
CA ASN A 214 -6.54 -7.47 18.95
C ASN A 214 -5.61 -8.66 19.24
N VAL A 215 -5.22 -9.42 18.21
CA VAL A 215 -4.25 -10.52 18.34
C VAL A 215 -2.84 -9.97 18.54
N MET A 216 -2.51 -8.81 17.96
CA MET A 216 -1.20 -8.18 18.13
C MET A 216 -0.86 -7.96 19.62
N GLU A 217 -1.84 -7.56 20.41
CA GLU A 217 -1.66 -7.29 21.84
C GLU A 217 -1.68 -8.56 22.69
N SER A 218 -2.54 -9.54 22.34
CA SER A 218 -2.76 -10.75 23.13
C SER A 218 -1.79 -11.90 22.81
N ASP A 219 -1.40 -12.04 21.55
CA ASP A 219 -0.47 -13.07 21.07
C ASP A 219 0.33 -12.57 19.83
N PRO A 220 1.41 -11.80 20.06
CA PRO A 220 2.23 -11.27 18.97
C PRO A 220 2.84 -12.33 18.05
N LYS A 221 3.06 -13.54 18.56
CA LYS A 221 3.60 -14.65 17.75
C LYS A 221 2.56 -15.17 16.77
N ARG A 222 1.32 -15.35 17.24
CA ARG A 222 0.20 -15.71 16.41
C ARG A 222 -0.07 -14.61 15.37
N PHE A 223 -0.04 -13.34 15.80
CA PHE A 223 -0.21 -12.19 14.91
C PHE A 223 0.70 -12.26 13.68
N MET A 224 1.99 -12.60 13.87
CA MET A 224 2.97 -12.69 12.79
C MET A 224 2.99 -14.01 12.02
N ALA A 225 2.32 -15.06 12.51
CA ALA A 225 2.36 -16.38 11.88
C ALA A 225 1.40 -16.54 10.70
N GLY A 226 0.37 -15.73 10.65
CA GLY A 226 -0.65 -15.71 9.60
C GLY A 226 -1.62 -14.59 9.85
N GLU A 227 -2.61 -14.41 8.96
CA GLU A 227 -3.66 -13.40 9.11
C GLU A 227 -4.86 -13.69 8.19
N PRO A 228 -6.07 -13.21 8.54
CA PRO A 228 -7.13 -13.03 7.55
C PRO A 228 -6.74 -11.90 6.60
N GLY A 229 -7.22 -11.89 5.37
CA GLY A 229 -6.83 -10.81 4.49
C GLY A 229 -7.46 -10.84 3.11
N LEU A 230 -7.03 -9.88 2.32
CA LEU A 230 -7.48 -9.70 0.95
C LEU A 230 -7.00 -10.84 0.06
N GLY A 231 -7.93 -11.49 -0.65
CA GLY A 231 -7.63 -12.46 -1.67
C GLY A 231 -7.34 -11.80 -3.03
N MET A 232 -6.80 -12.56 -3.98
CA MET A 232 -6.42 -12.03 -5.29
C MET A 232 -7.60 -11.48 -6.08
N ASP A 233 -8.75 -12.15 -6.10
CA ASP A 233 -9.96 -11.67 -6.80
C ASP A 233 -10.48 -10.37 -6.18
N GLY A 234 -10.37 -10.23 -4.84
CA GLY A 234 -10.68 -8.98 -4.14
C GLY A 234 -9.76 -7.83 -4.53
N ALA A 235 -8.45 -8.11 -4.64
CA ALA A 235 -7.47 -7.12 -5.07
C ALA A 235 -7.71 -6.67 -6.52
N GLN A 236 -8.00 -7.61 -7.42
CA GLN A 236 -8.37 -7.32 -8.80
C GLN A 236 -9.63 -6.46 -8.89
N TYR A 237 -10.63 -6.78 -8.08
CA TYR A 237 -11.87 -6.01 -8.03
C TYR A 237 -11.63 -4.57 -7.58
N LEU A 238 -10.93 -4.35 -6.46
CA LEU A 238 -10.64 -3.01 -5.95
C LEU A 238 -9.78 -2.19 -6.91
N ALA A 239 -8.74 -2.81 -7.48
CA ALA A 239 -7.92 -2.16 -8.50
C ALA A 239 -8.73 -1.74 -9.74
N SER A 240 -9.71 -2.56 -10.15
CA SER A 240 -10.59 -2.25 -11.28
C SER A 240 -11.50 -1.04 -11.02
N LEU A 241 -11.83 -0.77 -9.75
CA LEU A 241 -12.61 0.41 -9.34
C LEU A 241 -11.75 1.69 -9.29
N GLY A 242 -10.42 1.57 -9.32
CA GLY A 242 -9.50 2.70 -9.26
C GLY A 242 -9.36 3.29 -7.85
N VAL A 243 -9.46 2.48 -6.79
CA VAL A 243 -9.22 2.95 -5.42
C VAL A 243 -7.80 3.48 -5.27
N ALA A 244 -7.61 4.52 -4.44
CA ALA A 244 -6.29 5.14 -4.24
C ALA A 244 -5.38 4.26 -3.38
N ALA A 245 -5.94 3.67 -2.33
CA ALA A 245 -5.23 2.79 -1.42
C ALA A 245 -6.18 1.75 -0.82
N VAL A 246 -5.60 0.62 -0.40
CA VAL A 246 -6.29 -0.44 0.33
C VAL A 246 -5.52 -0.71 1.61
N GLY A 247 -6.20 -0.84 2.74
CA GLY A 247 -5.55 -1.13 4.02
C GLY A 247 -6.35 -2.10 4.88
N SER A 248 -5.68 -2.62 5.91
CA SER A 248 -6.28 -3.55 6.87
C SER A 248 -5.66 -3.38 8.26
N ASP A 249 -6.36 -3.90 9.26
CA ASP A 249 -5.86 -4.08 10.62
C ASP A 249 -4.95 -5.31 10.78
N THR A 250 -4.39 -5.80 9.67
CA THR A 250 -3.44 -6.91 9.55
C THR A 250 -2.05 -6.39 9.14
N TRP A 251 -1.01 -7.23 9.29
CA TRP A 251 0.38 -6.81 9.09
C TRP A 251 0.89 -6.92 7.65
N GLY A 252 0.14 -7.57 6.75
CA GLY A 252 0.50 -7.76 5.34
C GLY A 252 -0.68 -7.59 4.38
N LEU A 253 -1.84 -7.08 4.86
CA LEU A 253 -3.05 -6.86 4.06
C LEU A 253 -3.64 -8.13 3.47
N GLU A 254 -2.84 -8.96 2.79
CA GLU A 254 -3.31 -10.14 2.08
C GLU A 254 -3.42 -11.37 2.98
N VAL A 255 -4.30 -12.29 2.61
CA VAL A 255 -4.56 -13.50 3.39
C VAL A 255 -3.31 -14.37 3.53
N LEU A 256 -3.02 -14.83 4.75
CA LEU A 256 -1.93 -15.76 5.05
C LEU A 256 -2.39 -16.87 6.02
N PRO A 257 -2.17 -18.16 5.67
CA PRO A 257 -1.58 -18.64 4.42
C PRO A 257 -2.39 -18.25 3.19
N GLY A 258 -1.68 -17.98 2.08
CA GLY A 258 -2.29 -17.51 0.82
C GLY A 258 -3.18 -18.56 0.15
N GLU A 259 -4.09 -18.11 -0.72
CA GLU A 259 -5.01 -18.96 -1.49
C GLU A 259 -4.26 -19.93 -2.42
N ASN A 260 -3.07 -19.54 -2.91
CA ASN A 260 -2.16 -20.38 -3.66
C ASN A 260 -0.85 -20.57 -2.88
N ALA A 261 -0.62 -21.77 -2.38
CA ALA A 261 0.55 -22.09 -1.55
C ALA A 261 1.91 -21.98 -2.29
N THR A 262 1.91 -21.83 -3.61
CA THR A 262 3.13 -21.66 -4.41
C THR A 262 3.50 -20.21 -4.68
N GLU A 263 2.62 -19.27 -4.37
CA GLU A 263 2.82 -17.85 -4.55
C GLU A 263 3.15 -17.17 -3.21
N LEU A 264 4.08 -16.25 -3.24
CA LEU A 264 4.46 -15.46 -2.06
C LEU A 264 4.01 -14.01 -2.26
N PHE A 265 3.12 -13.54 -1.42
CA PHE A 265 2.57 -12.18 -1.45
C PHE A 265 2.09 -11.74 -2.84
N PRO A 266 1.18 -12.48 -3.51
CA PRO A 266 0.77 -12.16 -4.88
C PRO A 266 -0.06 -10.88 -4.99
N VAL A 267 -0.76 -10.48 -3.94
CA VAL A 267 -1.60 -9.27 -3.92
C VAL A 267 -0.75 -8.01 -3.96
N HIS A 268 0.39 -7.96 -3.27
CA HIS A 268 1.28 -6.79 -3.27
C HIS A 268 1.72 -6.35 -4.67
N PRO A 269 2.37 -7.18 -5.50
CA PRO A 269 2.76 -6.75 -6.84
C PRO A 269 1.54 -6.47 -7.74
N HIS A 270 0.39 -7.14 -7.49
CA HIS A 270 -0.82 -6.83 -8.22
C HIS A 270 -1.32 -5.41 -7.94
N LEU A 271 -1.40 -5.01 -6.68
CA LEU A 271 -1.83 -3.66 -6.30
C LEU A 271 -0.76 -2.62 -6.64
N LEU A 272 0.46 -2.77 -6.11
CA LEU A 272 1.52 -1.78 -6.20
C LEU A 272 2.08 -1.64 -7.63
N ALA A 273 2.62 -2.74 -8.20
CA ALA A 273 3.35 -2.68 -9.44
C ALA A 273 2.43 -2.63 -10.67
N LYS A 274 1.36 -3.44 -10.69
CA LYS A 274 0.50 -3.54 -11.90
C LYS A 274 -0.56 -2.46 -11.95
N ASN A 275 -1.08 -2.01 -10.80
CA ASN A 275 -2.21 -1.09 -10.76
C ASN A 275 -1.91 0.27 -10.09
N GLY A 276 -0.76 0.42 -9.42
CA GLY A 276 -0.38 1.66 -8.75
C GLY A 276 -1.24 1.99 -7.53
N VAL A 277 -1.91 1.00 -6.93
CA VAL A 277 -2.73 1.13 -5.73
C VAL A 277 -1.84 0.95 -4.50
N TYR A 278 -1.92 1.87 -3.56
CA TYR A 278 -1.10 1.85 -2.34
C TYR A 278 -1.65 0.87 -1.30
N ILE A 279 -0.76 0.32 -0.48
CA ILE A 279 -1.10 -0.58 0.61
C ILE A 279 -0.88 0.14 1.94
N LEU A 280 -1.83 -0.03 2.88
CA LEU A 280 -1.75 0.48 4.24
C LEU A 280 -1.88 -0.71 5.20
N GLU A 281 -0.85 -0.96 5.99
CA GLU A 281 -0.79 -2.10 6.91
C GLU A 281 -0.89 -1.66 8.36
N ASN A 282 -1.33 -2.57 9.23
CA ASN A 282 -1.48 -2.34 10.68
C ASN A 282 -2.34 -1.11 11.00
N MET A 283 -3.45 -0.92 10.29
CA MET A 283 -4.37 0.19 10.56
C MET A 283 -5.23 -0.12 11.80
N ASP A 284 -5.17 0.71 12.82
CA ASP A 284 -6.08 0.58 13.96
C ASP A 284 -7.49 1.05 13.60
N THR A 285 -8.30 0.12 13.17
CA THR A 285 -9.69 0.36 12.77
C THR A 285 -10.70 0.12 13.91
N ARG A 286 -10.24 -0.30 15.08
CA ARG A 286 -11.10 -0.74 16.21
C ARG A 286 -12.09 0.32 16.64
N ALA A 287 -11.64 1.54 16.84
CA ALA A 287 -12.52 2.62 17.28
C ALA A 287 -13.54 3.04 16.21
N LEU A 288 -13.15 2.99 14.93
CA LEU A 288 -14.08 3.23 13.82
C LEU A 288 -15.16 2.15 13.75
N ALA A 289 -14.78 0.88 13.85
CA ALA A 289 -15.70 -0.25 13.82
C ALA A 289 -16.66 -0.22 15.01
N ALA A 290 -16.16 0.05 16.24
CA ALA A 290 -16.97 0.18 17.44
C ALA A 290 -18.03 1.29 17.33
N ASP A 291 -17.71 2.40 16.67
CA ASP A 291 -18.65 3.51 16.44
C ASP A 291 -19.54 3.28 15.20
N GLY A 292 -19.45 2.12 14.55
CA GLY A 292 -20.22 1.79 13.35
C GLY A 292 -19.92 2.72 12.16
N ALA A 293 -18.68 3.23 12.08
CA ALA A 293 -18.26 4.10 11.00
C ALA A 293 -18.14 3.29 9.69
N THR A 294 -18.70 3.82 8.62
CA THR A 294 -18.60 3.21 7.29
C THR A 294 -17.93 4.14 6.29
N GLU A 295 -18.10 5.45 6.47
CA GLU A 295 -17.50 6.51 5.65
C GLU A 295 -16.95 7.63 6.54
N PHE A 296 -15.85 8.23 6.11
CA PHE A 296 -15.19 9.33 6.82
C PHE A 296 -14.26 10.11 5.90
N LEU A 297 -13.84 11.28 6.32
CA LEU A 297 -12.70 11.96 5.70
C LEU A 297 -11.42 11.25 6.16
N PHE A 298 -10.70 10.65 5.22
CA PHE A 298 -9.36 10.10 5.42
C PHE A 298 -8.31 11.15 5.10
N VAL A 299 -7.35 11.35 6.01
CA VAL A 299 -6.24 12.28 5.83
C VAL A 299 -4.92 11.63 6.18
N LEU A 300 -3.97 11.68 5.25
CA LEU A 300 -2.59 11.26 5.44
C LEU A 300 -1.63 12.27 4.81
N GLY A 301 -0.85 12.97 5.64
CA GLY A 301 0.35 13.64 5.21
C GLY A 301 1.48 12.62 5.09
N VAL A 302 1.79 12.18 3.88
CA VAL A 302 2.82 11.16 3.65
C VAL A 302 4.19 11.69 4.13
N PRO A 303 4.93 10.94 4.96
CA PRO A 303 6.27 11.33 5.40
C PRO A 303 7.22 11.54 4.21
N ARG A 304 8.04 12.58 4.26
CA ARG A 304 8.88 13.00 3.14
C ARG A 304 10.35 12.57 3.31
N PHE A 305 10.56 11.30 3.61
CA PHE A 305 11.89 10.70 3.66
C PHE A 305 12.39 10.43 2.25
N VAL A 306 13.34 11.23 1.78
CA VAL A 306 13.85 11.18 0.41
C VAL A 306 14.41 9.79 0.08
N GLY A 307 13.92 9.20 -0.99
CA GLY A 307 14.34 7.88 -1.45
C GLY A 307 13.74 6.70 -0.69
N ALA A 308 12.85 6.93 0.26
CA ALA A 308 12.25 5.83 1.01
C ALA A 308 11.23 5.04 0.18
N VAL A 309 11.21 3.73 0.42
CA VAL A 309 10.31 2.75 -0.22
C VAL A 309 8.94 2.75 0.45
N GLN A 310 8.94 2.84 1.78
CA GLN A 310 7.79 2.78 2.70
C GLN A 310 7.96 3.86 3.74
N ALA A 311 6.91 4.09 4.54
CA ALA A 311 7.04 4.88 5.77
C ALA A 311 6.05 4.44 6.85
N VAL A 312 6.49 4.57 8.09
CA VAL A 312 5.58 4.54 9.25
C VAL A 312 4.66 5.75 9.16
N ILE A 313 3.37 5.51 9.37
CA ILE A 313 2.32 6.53 9.23
C ILE A 313 1.36 6.50 10.42
N ASN A 314 0.71 7.63 10.65
CA ASN A 314 -0.45 7.72 11.52
C ASN A 314 -1.56 8.52 10.79
N PRO A 315 -2.31 7.88 9.89
CA PRO A 315 -3.43 8.53 9.22
C PRO A 315 -4.54 8.90 10.20
N ILE A 316 -5.37 9.83 9.80
CA ILE A 316 -6.50 10.30 10.60
C ILE A 316 -7.80 10.06 9.84
N ALA A 317 -8.78 9.46 10.51
CA ALA A 317 -10.16 9.47 10.08
C ALA A 317 -10.94 10.54 10.84
N ILE A 318 -11.83 11.29 10.15
CA ILE A 318 -12.65 12.33 10.77
C ILE A 318 -14.11 12.15 10.35
N ARG A 319 -15.03 12.15 11.32
CA ARG A 319 -16.49 11.98 11.12
C ARG A 319 -17.29 13.21 11.49
#